data_e928d4c900c4168db8b1891bf018a1ea
#
_entry.id   e928d4c900c4168db8b1891bf018a1ea
#
_cell.length_a   1.000
_cell.length_b   1.000
_cell.length_c   1.000
_cell.angle_alpha   90.00
_cell.angle_beta   90.00
_cell.angle_gamma   90.00
#
_symmetry.space_group_name_H-M   'P 1'
#
loop_
_entity.id
_entity.type
_entity.pdbx_description
1 polymer ?
#
loop_
_entity_poly.entity_id
_entity_poly.type
_entity_poly.pdbx_seq_one_letter_code
_entity_poly.pdbx_strand_id
1 'polypeptide(L)'
;HILTFLIYLFLFLFSILLAGVFQSLNAQAVIKFDKTTHNFGTFSISKPQTVTFSFTNTGDKPLVIQQAFSSCGCTVADFTKQPIEPGKKGEVKVTYDGKNTYAGPFKKPVTVRSNASNSLVRIYIEGTTQDDK
;
A
#
# COMPACT_ATOMS: atom_id res chain seq x y z
N HIS A 1 -27.22 -48.44 -19.07
CA HIS A 1 -27.55 -47.32 -19.90
C HIS A 1 -26.41 -46.30 -20.03
N ILE A 2 -25.70 -46.46 -21.12
CA ILE A 2 -24.51 -45.66 -21.44
C ILE A 2 -24.86 -44.19 -21.60
N LEU A 3 -26.00 -43.87 -22.22
CA LEU A 3 -26.44 -42.49 -22.47
C LEU A 3 -26.66 -41.72 -21.18
N THR A 4 -27.29 -42.32 -20.18
CA THR A 4 -27.54 -41.73 -18.88
C THR A 4 -26.22 -41.47 -18.16
N PHE A 5 -25.29 -42.39 -18.22
CA PHE A 5 -23.94 -42.25 -17.63
C PHE A 5 -23.19 -41.09 -18.25
N LEU A 6 -23.23 -40.93 -19.57
CA LEU A 6 -22.57 -39.84 -20.28
C LEU A 6 -23.16 -38.48 -19.90
N ILE A 7 -24.46 -38.37 -19.69
CA ILE A 7 -25.11 -37.13 -19.26
C ILE A 7 -24.64 -36.73 -17.86
N TYR A 8 -24.55 -37.66 -16.92
CA TYR A 8 -24.05 -37.38 -15.56
C TYR A 8 -22.59 -36.98 -15.57
N LEU A 9 -21.76 -37.63 -16.38
CA LEU A 9 -20.34 -37.26 -16.51
C LEU A 9 -20.19 -35.86 -17.06
N PHE A 10 -20.96 -35.46 -18.05
CA PHE A 10 -20.96 -34.15 -18.65
C PHE A 10 -21.36 -33.07 -17.62
N LEU A 11 -22.42 -33.31 -16.85
CA LEU A 11 -22.88 -32.39 -15.80
C LEU A 11 -21.84 -32.23 -14.69
N PHE A 12 -21.15 -33.30 -14.32
CA PHE A 12 -20.09 -33.26 -13.31
C PHE A 12 -18.90 -32.40 -13.78
N LEU A 13 -18.45 -32.58 -15.01
CA LEU A 13 -17.36 -31.80 -15.60
C LEU A 13 -17.72 -30.30 -15.71
N PHE A 14 -18.96 -30.01 -16.08
CA PHE A 14 -19.48 -28.65 -16.19
C PHE A 14 -19.50 -27.96 -14.82
N SER A 15 -19.87 -28.68 -13.77
CA SER A 15 -19.87 -28.16 -12.39
C SER A 15 -18.47 -27.80 -11.90
N ILE A 16 -17.46 -28.63 -12.21
CA ILE A 16 -16.05 -28.35 -11.86
C ILE A 16 -15.55 -27.07 -12.57
N LEU A 17 -15.90 -26.90 -13.83
CA LEU A 17 -15.51 -25.73 -14.62
C LEU A 17 -16.09 -24.45 -14.03
N LEU A 18 -17.35 -24.45 -13.61
CA LEU A 18 -17.99 -23.30 -12.96
C LEU A 18 -17.33 -22.93 -11.64
N ALA A 19 -16.96 -23.89 -10.82
CA ALA A 19 -16.28 -23.66 -9.56
C ALA A 19 -14.92 -22.99 -9.76
N GLY A 20 -14.16 -23.40 -10.78
CA GLY A 20 -12.88 -22.80 -11.12
C GLY A 20 -13.00 -21.35 -11.56
N VAL A 21 -13.98 -21.02 -12.38
CA VAL A 21 -14.24 -19.65 -12.85
C VAL A 21 -14.66 -18.76 -11.69
N PHE A 22 -15.46 -19.26 -10.77
CA PHE A 22 -15.95 -18.50 -9.62
C PHE A 22 -14.82 -18.08 -8.68
N GLN A 23 -13.82 -18.94 -8.47
CA GLN A 23 -12.66 -18.61 -7.62
C GLN A 23 -11.80 -17.49 -8.17
N SER A 24 -11.67 -17.38 -9.50
CA SER A 24 -10.83 -16.35 -10.13
C SER A 24 -11.43 -14.94 -10.03
N LEU A 25 -12.74 -14.80 -9.81
CA LEU A 25 -13.41 -13.50 -9.70
C LEU A 25 -13.11 -12.76 -8.40
N ASN A 26 -12.58 -13.44 -7.37
CA ASN A 26 -12.29 -12.86 -6.06
C ASN A 26 -10.80 -12.54 -5.86
N ALA A 27 -9.96 -12.77 -6.88
CA ALA A 27 -8.53 -12.48 -6.78
C ALA A 27 -8.29 -10.97 -6.87
N GLN A 28 -7.55 -10.42 -5.90
CA GLN A 28 -7.21 -8.99 -5.84
C GLN A 28 -5.85 -8.78 -5.19
N ALA A 29 -5.21 -7.66 -5.53
CA ALA A 29 -4.05 -7.18 -4.79
C ALA A 29 -4.55 -6.59 -3.47
N VAL A 30 -3.75 -6.73 -2.41
CA VAL A 30 -4.02 -6.15 -1.09
C VAL A 30 -2.73 -5.58 -0.55
N ILE A 31 -2.75 -4.33 -0.12
CA ILE A 31 -1.58 -3.67 0.46
C ILE A 31 -1.67 -3.70 2.00
N LYS A 32 -0.60 -4.19 2.63
CA LYS A 32 -0.51 -4.21 4.09
C LYS A 32 0.81 -3.59 4.54
N PHE A 33 0.74 -2.44 5.19
CA PHE A 33 1.92 -1.78 5.75
C PHE A 33 2.35 -2.44 7.05
N ASP A 34 3.66 -2.54 7.27
CA ASP A 34 4.24 -3.06 8.51
C ASP A 34 3.93 -2.12 9.68
N LYS A 35 3.95 -0.80 9.40
CA LYS A 35 3.50 0.24 10.32
C LYS A 35 2.89 1.38 9.50
N THR A 36 1.98 2.13 10.11
CA THR A 36 1.29 3.25 9.43
C THR A 36 1.64 4.61 10.02
N THR A 37 2.41 4.65 11.09
CA THR A 37 2.85 5.90 11.74
C THR A 37 4.31 5.79 12.12
N HIS A 38 5.07 6.87 11.86
CA HIS A 38 6.46 6.98 12.31
C HIS A 38 6.67 8.31 13.02
N ASN A 39 7.28 8.26 14.20
CA ASN A 39 7.62 9.43 14.99
C ASN A 39 9.14 9.67 14.88
N PHE A 40 9.53 10.81 14.30
CA PHE A 40 10.93 11.21 14.19
C PHE A 40 11.52 11.72 15.50
N GLY A 41 10.70 11.95 16.53
CA GLY A 41 11.14 12.57 17.75
C GLY A 41 11.36 14.08 17.59
N THR A 42 12.28 14.63 18.37
CA THR A 42 12.62 16.05 18.33
C THR A 42 13.89 16.25 17.51
N PHE A 43 13.86 17.18 16.56
CA PHE A 43 14.99 17.44 15.67
C PHE A 43 15.00 18.89 15.22
N SER A 44 16.15 19.33 14.67
CA SER A 44 16.30 20.69 14.13
C SER A 44 15.43 20.89 12.89
N ILE A 45 14.73 22.01 12.82
CA ILE A 45 13.85 22.38 11.71
C ILE A 45 14.61 22.50 10.37
N SER A 46 15.91 22.75 10.42
CA SER A 46 16.75 22.83 9.20
C SER A 46 17.27 21.48 8.71
N LYS A 47 17.01 20.39 9.44
CA LYS A 47 17.50 19.04 9.10
C LYS A 47 16.36 18.15 8.63
N PRO A 48 16.19 17.94 7.31
CA PRO A 48 15.16 17.03 6.81
C PRO A 48 15.30 15.62 7.37
N GLN A 49 14.18 14.97 7.60
CA GLN A 49 14.12 13.60 8.12
C GLN A 49 13.45 12.70 7.08
N THR A 50 13.94 11.48 6.96
CA THR A 50 13.42 10.51 6.02
C THR A 50 13.11 9.20 6.73
N VAL A 51 11.98 8.58 6.36
CA VAL A 51 11.58 7.26 6.83
C VAL A 51 11.08 6.43 5.66
N THR A 52 11.33 5.13 5.72
CA THR A 52 10.80 4.18 4.74
C THR A 52 9.71 3.33 5.39
N PHE A 53 8.52 3.36 4.79
CA PHE A 53 7.40 2.50 5.17
C PHE A 53 7.40 1.29 4.24
N SER A 54 7.58 0.10 4.81
CA SER A 54 7.52 -1.14 4.04
C SER A 54 6.11 -1.70 4.04
N PHE A 55 5.71 -2.27 2.93
CA PHE A 55 4.41 -2.95 2.81
C PHE A 55 4.58 -4.28 2.09
N THR A 56 3.59 -5.16 2.26
CA THR A 56 3.54 -6.46 1.62
C THR A 56 2.26 -6.55 0.79
N ASN A 57 2.36 -7.14 -0.39
CA ASN A 57 1.17 -7.54 -1.15
C ASN A 57 0.67 -8.87 -0.57
N THR A 58 -0.39 -8.81 0.21
CA THR A 58 -1.00 -9.99 0.83
C THR A 58 -2.13 -10.57 -0.02
N GLY A 59 -2.35 -10.01 -1.22
CA GLY A 59 -3.36 -10.47 -2.15
C GLY A 59 -2.85 -11.52 -3.13
N ASP A 60 -3.64 -11.76 -4.17
CA ASP A 60 -3.41 -12.81 -5.16
C ASP A 60 -3.03 -12.27 -6.55
N LYS A 61 -3.01 -10.95 -6.72
CA LYS A 61 -2.64 -10.28 -7.98
C LYS A 61 -1.52 -9.27 -7.75
N PRO A 62 -0.77 -8.91 -8.82
CA PRO A 62 0.27 -7.90 -8.70
C PRO A 62 -0.28 -6.57 -8.18
N LEU A 63 0.45 -5.97 -7.26
CA LEU A 63 0.14 -4.68 -6.63
C LEU A 63 0.93 -3.58 -7.34
N VAL A 64 0.24 -2.54 -7.80
CA VAL A 64 0.87 -1.38 -8.44
C VAL A 64 0.52 -0.13 -7.64
N ILE A 65 1.54 0.55 -7.14
CA ILE A 65 1.36 1.86 -6.50
C ILE A 65 1.20 2.90 -7.60
N GLN A 66 0.12 3.66 -7.56
CA GLN A 66 -0.21 4.66 -8.57
C GLN A 66 0.29 6.04 -8.14
N GLN A 67 0.20 6.36 -6.86
CA GLN A 67 0.53 7.67 -6.34
C GLN A 67 0.76 7.61 -4.82
N ALA A 68 1.69 8.42 -4.33
CA ALA A 68 1.86 8.69 -2.91
C ALA A 68 2.05 10.20 -2.77
N PHE A 69 1.21 10.86 -1.97
CA PHE A 69 1.20 12.31 -1.90
C PHE A 69 0.75 12.83 -0.53
N SER A 70 1.17 14.04 -0.23
CA SER A 70 0.71 14.81 0.94
C SER A 70 0.20 16.18 0.48
N SER A 71 -0.77 16.73 1.19
CA SER A 71 -1.26 18.08 0.96
C SER A 71 -0.27 19.16 1.41
N CYS A 72 0.70 18.80 2.26
CA CYS A 72 1.73 19.72 2.73
C CYS A 72 2.93 19.68 1.78
N GLY A 73 3.37 20.84 1.27
CA GLY A 73 4.61 20.94 0.50
C GLY A 73 5.87 20.60 1.28
N CYS A 74 5.76 20.49 2.61
CA CYS A 74 6.84 20.11 3.51
C CYS A 74 7.13 18.59 3.49
N THR A 75 6.27 17.81 2.87
CA THR A 75 6.36 16.33 2.86
C THR A 75 6.39 15.82 1.43
N VAL A 76 7.45 15.08 1.10
CA VAL A 76 7.66 14.48 -0.23
C VAL A 76 7.68 12.96 -0.07
N ALA A 77 6.93 12.28 -0.92
CA ALA A 77 6.87 10.82 -0.91
C ALA A 77 7.36 10.24 -2.24
N ASP A 78 8.10 9.15 -2.17
CA ASP A 78 8.50 8.34 -3.31
C ASP A 78 8.13 6.88 -3.02
N PHE A 79 8.02 6.06 -4.05
CA PHE A 79 7.52 4.70 -3.88
C PHE A 79 8.06 3.75 -4.95
N THR A 80 7.95 2.45 -4.68
CA THR A 80 8.33 1.39 -5.62
C THR A 80 7.47 1.49 -6.88
N LYS A 81 8.10 1.67 -8.04
CA LYS A 81 7.43 1.87 -9.33
C LYS A 81 7.04 0.55 -10.02
N GLN A 82 7.79 -0.51 -9.77
CA GLN A 82 7.55 -1.82 -10.37
C GLN A 82 6.36 -2.51 -9.71
N PRO A 83 5.62 -3.38 -10.44
CA PRO A 83 4.59 -4.21 -9.83
C PRO A 83 5.17 -5.10 -8.74
N ILE A 84 4.44 -5.23 -7.63
CA ILE A 84 4.83 -6.05 -6.49
C ILE A 84 3.99 -7.32 -6.53
N GLU A 85 4.65 -8.46 -6.79
CA GLU A 85 3.99 -9.76 -6.89
C GLU A 85 3.42 -10.21 -5.55
N PRO A 86 2.42 -11.12 -5.54
CA PRO A 86 1.86 -11.67 -4.30
C PRO A 86 2.93 -12.19 -3.36
N GLY A 87 2.85 -11.80 -2.09
CA GLY A 87 3.80 -12.18 -1.04
C GLY A 87 5.08 -11.35 -1.02
N LYS A 88 5.28 -10.46 -1.98
CA LYS A 88 6.49 -9.62 -2.07
C LYS A 88 6.27 -8.28 -1.38
N LYS A 89 7.39 -7.57 -1.14
CA LYS A 89 7.40 -6.29 -0.44
C LYS A 89 7.74 -5.13 -1.36
N GLY A 90 7.18 -3.97 -1.03
CA GLY A 90 7.53 -2.70 -1.63
C GLY A 90 7.71 -1.65 -0.56
N GLU A 91 8.02 -0.41 -0.96
CA GLU A 91 8.38 0.66 -0.04
C GLU A 91 7.74 1.98 -0.46
N VAL A 92 7.40 2.80 0.55
CA VAL A 92 7.09 4.22 0.39
C VAL A 92 8.08 4.99 1.26
N LYS A 93 8.87 5.83 0.63
CA LYS A 93 9.90 6.65 1.30
C LYS A 93 9.35 8.06 1.47
N VAL A 94 9.30 8.53 2.72
CA VAL A 94 8.72 9.82 3.06
C VAL A 94 9.79 10.72 3.66
N THR A 95 9.94 11.92 3.12
CA THR A 95 10.87 12.95 3.60
C THR A 95 10.08 14.15 4.10
N TYR A 96 10.37 14.57 5.33
CA TYR A 96 9.82 15.79 5.92
C TYR A 96 10.91 16.88 5.95
N ASP A 97 10.59 18.02 5.36
CA ASP A 97 11.43 19.22 5.39
C ASP A 97 10.64 20.37 5.99
N GLY A 98 10.90 20.68 7.25
CA GLY A 98 10.22 21.73 7.99
C GLY A 98 10.73 23.15 7.76
N LYS A 99 11.66 23.33 6.84
CA LYS A 99 12.38 24.56 6.56
C LYS A 99 11.48 25.80 6.38
N ASN A 100 10.32 25.60 5.73
CA ASN A 100 9.36 26.67 5.46
C ASN A 100 8.12 26.59 6.37
N THR A 101 8.26 25.94 7.52
CA THR A 101 7.18 25.79 8.51
C THR A 101 7.59 26.42 9.83
N TYR A 102 6.67 26.46 10.77
CA TYR A 102 6.97 26.92 12.14
C TYR A 102 7.47 25.74 12.98
N ALA A 103 8.38 26.03 13.90
CA ALA A 103 8.86 25.04 14.86
C ALA A 103 7.72 24.59 15.78
N GLY A 104 7.75 23.33 16.18
CA GLY A 104 6.76 22.75 17.07
C GLY A 104 6.35 21.34 16.64
N PRO A 105 5.34 20.76 17.30
CA PRO A 105 4.85 19.44 16.96
C PRO A 105 4.12 19.42 15.61
N PHE A 106 4.27 18.31 14.89
CA PHE A 106 3.56 18.10 13.63
C PHE A 106 3.10 16.66 13.49
N LYS A 107 2.04 16.46 12.71
CA LYS A 107 1.58 15.16 12.24
C LYS A 107 1.01 15.34 10.84
N LYS A 108 1.62 14.68 9.85
CA LYS A 108 1.26 14.84 8.44
C LYS A 108 0.84 13.51 7.84
N PRO A 109 -0.31 13.45 7.14
CA PRO A 109 -0.72 12.26 6.42
C PRO A 109 -0.05 12.19 5.04
N VAL A 110 0.25 10.97 4.61
CA VAL A 110 0.62 10.67 3.24
C VAL A 110 -0.41 9.65 2.72
N THR A 111 -1.07 10.00 1.64
CA THR A 111 -2.06 9.13 1.01
C THR A 111 -1.38 8.29 -0.05
N VAL A 112 -1.54 6.96 0.05
CA VAL A 112 -1.00 6.00 -0.90
C VAL A 112 -2.16 5.41 -1.69
N ARG A 113 -2.14 5.61 -3.01
CA ARG A 113 -3.14 5.07 -3.94
C ARG A 113 -2.55 3.91 -4.72
N SER A 114 -3.32 2.83 -4.84
CA SER A 114 -2.89 1.64 -5.56
C SER A 114 -4.08 0.95 -6.23
N ASN A 115 -3.79 -0.11 -6.99
CA ASN A 115 -4.81 -0.97 -7.59
C ASN A 115 -5.35 -2.04 -6.62
N ALA A 116 -4.96 -1.98 -5.34
CA ALA A 116 -5.42 -2.92 -4.33
C ALA A 116 -6.91 -2.76 -4.03
N SER A 117 -7.53 -3.77 -3.41
CA SER A 117 -8.90 -3.67 -2.91
C SER A 117 -9.04 -2.55 -1.89
N ASN A 118 -8.02 -2.37 -1.03
CA ASN A 118 -7.87 -1.20 -0.17
C ASN A 118 -7.05 -0.13 -0.91
N SER A 119 -7.66 0.50 -1.91
CA SER A 119 -6.99 1.34 -2.90
C SER A 119 -6.42 2.65 -2.34
N LEU A 120 -6.92 3.13 -1.21
CA LEU A 120 -6.42 4.33 -0.53
C LEU A 120 -6.05 3.98 0.91
N VAL A 121 -4.77 4.15 1.23
CA VAL A 121 -4.25 3.94 2.59
C VAL A 121 -3.51 5.19 3.00
N ARG A 122 -3.73 5.66 4.22
CA ARG A 122 -2.99 6.79 4.79
C ARG A 122 -1.95 6.29 5.77
N ILE A 123 -0.74 6.79 5.60
CA ILE A 123 0.36 6.63 6.55
C ILE A 123 0.69 8.01 7.10
N TYR A 124 1.30 8.06 8.28
CA TYR A 124 1.51 9.31 9.01
C TYR A 124 2.95 9.44 9.45
N ILE A 125 3.48 10.65 9.33
CA ILE A 125 4.73 11.03 9.97
C ILE A 125 4.41 12.06 11.06
N GLU A 126 5.12 12.00 12.17
CA GLU A 126 4.98 12.94 13.26
C GLU A 126 6.32 13.23 13.91
N GLY A 127 6.38 14.29 14.67
CA GLY A 127 7.58 14.67 15.39
C GLY A 127 7.45 16.09 15.91
N THR A 128 8.55 16.60 16.41
CA THR A 128 8.63 17.98 16.92
C THR A 128 9.90 18.64 16.38
N THR A 129 9.76 19.78 15.72
CA THR A 129 10.92 20.54 15.24
C THR A 129 11.28 21.65 16.22
N GLN A 130 12.56 21.97 16.26
CA GLN A 130 13.14 23.04 17.08
C GLN A 130 13.86 24.02 16.18
N ASP A 131 13.83 25.31 16.55
CA ASP A 131 14.62 26.31 15.88
C ASP A 131 16.13 26.14 16.14
N ASP A 132 16.93 26.52 15.14
CA ASP A 132 18.38 26.40 15.18
C ASP A 132 19.02 27.62 15.90
N LYS A 133 18.86 27.69 17.17
CA LYS A 133 19.50 28.77 17.93
C LYS A 133 20.60 28.31 18.84
#